data_715e10a5303529d2a7c0a9ba9cd120e6
#
_entry.id   715e10a5303529d2a7c0a9ba9cd120e6
#
_cell.length_a   1.000
_cell.length_b   1.000
_cell.length_c   1.000
_cell.angle_alpha   90.00
_cell.angle_beta   90.00
_cell.angle_gamma   90.00
#
_symmetry.space_group_name_H-M   'P 1'
#
loop_
_entity.id
_entity.type
_entity.pdbx_description
1 polymer ?
#
loop_
_entity_poly.entity_id
_entity_poly.type
_entity_poly.pdbx_seq_one_letter_code
_entity_poly.pdbx_strand_id
1 'polypeptide(L)'
;MATFLALELSSSHCTVAVSCNDKITQHDFSDQRGRGVVCAIENILTELSIEPKQLDAIYVGIGPGSYTGLRIACSAAVMFAYSLGIECHGINSFEAMAWRAAKDQPLTIILDAYRQQYYHAEYYIEKQKLICSQQPHIIEQADWDSARESSSPDTCAEDILRFASEFINKHSDTPFNHLFAAEPLYLRPPAFRQQKKSATK
;
A
#
# COMPACT_ATOMS: atom_id res chain seq x y z
N MET A 1 -17.14 16.74 7.83
CA MET A 1 -16.88 15.29 7.76
C MET A 1 -15.58 15.10 6.98
N ALA A 2 -14.71 14.24 7.45
CA ALA A 2 -13.39 14.08 6.83
C ALA A 2 -13.48 13.31 5.52
N THR A 3 -12.68 13.75 4.54
CA THR A 3 -12.60 13.16 3.20
C THR A 3 -11.16 12.72 2.93
N PHE A 4 -10.96 11.44 2.66
CA PHE A 4 -9.65 10.83 2.51
C PHE A 4 -9.49 10.19 1.15
N LEU A 5 -8.30 10.35 0.55
CA LEU A 5 -7.89 9.66 -0.66
C LEU A 5 -6.91 8.54 -0.31
N ALA A 6 -7.00 7.39 -0.96
CA ALA A 6 -5.98 6.36 -0.88
C ALA A 6 -5.51 5.85 -2.24
N LEU A 7 -4.25 5.44 -2.29
CA LEU A 7 -3.60 4.84 -3.46
C LEU A 7 -2.96 3.50 -3.07
N GLU A 8 -3.16 2.47 -3.89
CA GLU A 8 -2.49 1.17 -3.73
C GLU A 8 -2.01 0.63 -5.07
N LEU A 9 -0.70 0.54 -5.23
CA LEU A 9 -0.02 0.09 -6.46
C LEU A 9 1.08 -0.94 -6.17
N SER A 10 1.00 -1.62 -5.02
CA SER A 10 2.03 -2.60 -4.64
C SER A 10 1.97 -3.90 -5.44
N SER A 11 0.83 -4.19 -6.06
CA SER A 11 0.61 -5.36 -6.91
C SER A 11 0.34 -4.98 -8.38
N SER A 12 -0.07 -5.94 -9.20
CA SER A 12 -0.57 -5.68 -10.55
C SER A 12 -1.96 -5.03 -10.56
N HIS A 13 -2.67 -5.09 -9.45
CA HIS A 13 -3.98 -4.50 -9.24
C HIS A 13 -3.83 -3.10 -8.68
N CYS A 14 -3.84 -2.10 -9.55
CA CYS A 14 -3.71 -0.70 -9.16
C CYS A 14 -5.08 -0.11 -8.83
N THR A 15 -5.21 0.48 -7.65
CA THR A 15 -6.49 1.02 -7.17
C THR A 15 -6.34 2.41 -6.56
N VAL A 16 -7.41 3.19 -6.69
CA VAL A 16 -7.62 4.46 -6.00
C VAL A 16 -8.95 4.40 -5.26
N ALA A 17 -9.01 4.93 -4.06
CA ALA A 17 -10.25 4.98 -3.29
C ALA A 17 -10.42 6.34 -2.60
N VAL A 18 -11.67 6.73 -2.41
CA VAL A 18 -12.05 7.93 -1.63
C VAL A 18 -13.04 7.53 -0.56
N SER A 19 -12.76 7.94 0.67
CA SER A 19 -13.71 7.85 1.79
C SER A 19 -14.33 9.22 2.02
N CYS A 20 -15.64 9.30 1.96
CA CYS A 20 -16.41 10.50 2.26
C CYS A 20 -17.74 10.10 2.91
N ASN A 21 -18.12 10.73 4.02
CA ASN A 21 -19.37 10.45 4.72
C ASN A 21 -19.56 8.95 5.07
N ASP A 22 -18.53 8.33 5.61
CA ASP A 22 -18.49 6.90 5.99
C ASP A 22 -18.70 5.93 4.81
N LYS A 23 -18.72 6.43 3.58
CA LYS A 23 -18.78 5.64 2.36
C LYS A 23 -17.45 5.63 1.67
N ILE A 24 -16.99 4.44 1.27
CA ILE A 24 -15.80 4.27 0.44
C ILE A 24 -16.22 3.94 -0.99
N THR A 25 -15.66 4.67 -1.94
CA THR A 25 -15.75 4.39 -3.37
C THR A 25 -14.36 4.07 -3.87
N GLN A 26 -14.22 3.01 -4.66
CA GLN A 26 -12.94 2.57 -5.22
C GLN A 26 -13.04 2.38 -6.73
N HIS A 27 -11.96 2.73 -7.43
CA HIS A 27 -11.77 2.45 -8.84
C HIS A 27 -10.49 1.65 -9.07
N ASP A 28 -10.59 0.69 -9.96
CA ASP A 28 -9.44 0.00 -10.53
C ASP A 28 -8.93 0.81 -11.72
N PHE A 29 -7.63 0.82 -11.92
CA PHE A 29 -7.05 1.43 -13.11
C PHE A 29 -5.80 0.68 -13.59
N SER A 30 -5.51 0.83 -14.88
CA SER A 30 -4.26 0.32 -15.43
C SER A 30 -3.21 1.42 -15.39
N ASP A 31 -2.10 1.17 -14.69
CA ASP A 31 -0.99 2.11 -14.69
C ASP A 31 0.02 1.76 -15.77
N GLN A 32 -0.06 2.44 -16.89
CA GLN A 32 0.96 2.38 -17.91
C GLN A 32 2.06 3.41 -17.61
N ARG A 33 3.05 3.01 -16.81
CA ARG A 33 4.25 3.82 -16.48
C ARG A 33 3.94 5.13 -15.75
N GLY A 34 3.03 5.10 -14.77
CA GLY A 34 2.72 6.25 -13.91
C GLY A 34 1.74 7.27 -14.50
N ARG A 35 1.24 7.05 -15.70
CA ARG A 35 0.29 7.99 -16.32
C ARG A 35 -1.15 7.81 -15.82
N GLY A 36 -1.48 6.61 -15.37
CA GLY A 36 -2.84 6.26 -14.96
C GLY A 36 -3.25 6.87 -13.62
N VAL A 37 -2.31 7.05 -12.68
CA VAL A 37 -2.64 7.41 -11.29
C VAL A 37 -3.29 8.79 -11.18
N VAL A 38 -2.79 9.79 -11.91
CA VAL A 38 -3.35 11.16 -11.88
C VAL A 38 -4.75 11.17 -12.47
N CYS A 39 -4.94 10.52 -13.62
CA CYS A 39 -6.27 10.41 -14.25
C CYS A 39 -7.25 9.63 -13.36
N ALA A 40 -6.77 8.57 -12.67
CA ALA A 40 -7.62 7.81 -11.76
C ALA A 40 -8.09 8.66 -10.57
N ILE A 41 -7.20 9.47 -9.98
CA ILE A 41 -7.56 10.43 -8.93
C ILE A 41 -8.58 11.45 -9.46
N GLU A 42 -8.34 12.05 -10.62
CA GLU A 42 -9.23 13.03 -11.23
C GLU A 42 -10.61 12.44 -11.49
N ASN A 43 -10.68 11.23 -12.05
CA ASN A 43 -11.93 10.55 -12.38
C ASN A 43 -12.78 10.28 -11.14
N ILE A 44 -12.19 9.70 -10.08
CA ILE A 44 -12.95 9.36 -8.87
C ILE A 44 -13.42 10.61 -8.13
N LEU A 45 -12.59 11.66 -8.06
CA LEU A 45 -12.99 12.93 -7.45
C LEU A 45 -14.12 13.62 -8.24
N THR A 46 -14.05 13.58 -9.58
CA THR A 46 -15.06 14.14 -10.45
C THR A 46 -16.39 13.38 -10.30
N GLU A 47 -16.36 12.05 -10.29
CA GLU A 47 -17.56 11.21 -10.10
C GLU A 47 -18.25 11.52 -8.78
N LEU A 48 -17.47 11.71 -7.72
CA LEU A 48 -18.00 12.01 -6.40
C LEU A 48 -18.32 13.50 -6.19
N SER A 49 -18.07 14.35 -7.21
CA SER A 49 -18.21 15.80 -7.11
C SER A 49 -17.42 16.42 -5.95
N ILE A 50 -16.22 15.88 -5.69
CA ILE A 50 -15.31 16.34 -4.65
C ILE A 50 -14.20 17.17 -5.30
N GLU A 51 -14.01 18.41 -4.86
CA GLU A 51 -12.86 19.21 -5.28
C GLU A 51 -11.60 18.75 -4.51
N PRO A 52 -10.41 18.72 -5.14
CA PRO A 52 -9.17 18.29 -4.48
C PRO A 52 -8.90 18.97 -3.12
N LYS A 53 -9.26 20.25 -2.99
CA LYS A 53 -9.09 21.02 -1.74
C LYS A 53 -10.01 20.58 -0.60
N GLN A 54 -10.97 19.70 -0.85
CA GLN A 54 -11.86 19.12 0.17
C GLN A 54 -11.28 17.83 0.79
N LEU A 55 -10.11 17.40 0.29
CA LEU A 55 -9.38 16.29 0.90
C LEU A 55 -8.70 16.75 2.19
N ASP A 56 -8.83 15.96 3.24
CA ASP A 56 -8.23 16.23 4.56
C ASP A 56 -6.87 15.52 4.71
N ALA A 57 -6.69 14.34 4.11
CA ALA A 57 -5.43 13.62 4.08
C ALA A 57 -5.36 12.62 2.92
N ILE A 58 -4.13 12.17 2.61
CA ILE A 58 -3.87 11.11 1.63
C ILE A 58 -3.19 9.94 2.31
N TYR A 59 -3.68 8.74 2.07
CA TYR A 59 -3.09 7.48 2.49
C TYR A 59 -2.51 6.75 1.28
N VAL A 60 -1.37 6.09 1.44
CA VAL A 60 -0.76 5.34 0.34
C VAL A 60 -0.15 4.04 0.84
N GLY A 61 -0.41 2.95 0.12
CA GLY A 61 0.26 1.69 0.35
C GLY A 61 1.75 1.80 0.03
N ILE A 62 2.59 1.53 1.04
CA ILE A 62 4.05 1.59 0.90
C ILE A 62 4.69 0.23 0.62
N GLY A 63 3.88 -0.81 0.44
CA GLY A 63 4.35 -2.17 0.17
C GLY A 63 4.45 -3.05 1.44
N PRO A 64 5.12 -4.20 1.33
CA PRO A 64 6.02 -4.62 0.24
C PRO A 64 5.28 -4.93 -1.07
N GLY A 65 6.00 -4.85 -2.21
CA GLY A 65 5.40 -5.14 -3.51
C GLY A 65 6.21 -4.62 -4.69
N SER A 66 5.51 -4.24 -5.76
CA SER A 66 6.06 -3.72 -7.01
C SER A 66 6.94 -2.49 -6.79
N TYR A 67 8.24 -2.61 -7.09
CA TYR A 67 9.19 -1.50 -6.95
C TYR A 67 8.76 -0.24 -7.72
N THR A 68 8.29 -0.40 -8.94
CA THR A 68 7.84 0.71 -9.77
C THR A 68 6.52 1.27 -9.27
N GLY A 69 5.56 0.40 -8.95
CA GLY A 69 4.24 0.80 -8.45
C GLY A 69 4.33 1.61 -7.16
N LEU A 70 5.12 1.13 -6.20
CA LEU A 70 5.33 1.82 -4.92
C LEU A 70 5.92 3.23 -5.11
N ARG A 71 6.92 3.37 -6.00
CA ARG A 71 7.52 4.70 -6.26
C ARG A 71 6.53 5.66 -6.89
N ILE A 72 5.72 5.18 -7.84
CA ILE A 72 4.70 5.98 -8.49
C ILE A 72 3.65 6.42 -7.46
N ALA A 73 3.13 5.46 -6.68
CA ALA A 73 2.11 5.74 -5.67
C ALA A 73 2.59 6.76 -4.63
N CYS A 74 3.74 6.50 -3.99
CA CYS A 74 4.30 7.38 -2.97
C CYS A 74 4.64 8.76 -3.54
N SER A 75 5.24 8.84 -4.74
CA SER A 75 5.54 10.14 -5.36
C SER A 75 4.29 10.93 -5.68
N ALA A 76 3.25 10.28 -6.25
CA ALA A 76 1.98 10.93 -6.54
C ALA A 76 1.30 11.40 -5.26
N ALA A 77 1.19 10.54 -4.24
CA ALA A 77 0.57 10.88 -2.97
C ALA A 77 1.25 12.08 -2.28
N VAL A 78 2.58 12.06 -2.18
CA VAL A 78 3.36 13.16 -1.58
C VAL A 78 3.20 14.45 -2.38
N MET A 79 3.27 14.40 -3.70
CA MET A 79 3.10 15.61 -4.54
C MET A 79 1.70 16.20 -4.42
N PHE A 80 0.66 15.37 -4.42
CA PHE A 80 -0.72 15.83 -4.22
C PHE A 80 -0.89 16.45 -2.82
N ALA A 81 -0.47 15.75 -1.78
CA ALA A 81 -0.56 16.25 -0.41
C ALA A 81 0.19 17.57 -0.23
N TYR A 82 1.40 17.67 -0.77
CA TYR A 82 2.19 18.90 -0.75
C TYR A 82 1.49 20.07 -1.44
N SER A 83 0.91 19.81 -2.64
CA SER A 83 0.22 20.85 -3.41
C SER A 83 -1.07 21.35 -2.72
N LEU A 84 -1.71 20.50 -1.93
CA LEU A 84 -2.93 20.82 -1.20
C LEU A 84 -2.68 21.32 0.24
N GLY A 85 -1.45 21.17 0.73
CA GLY A 85 -1.10 21.54 2.11
C GLY A 85 -1.72 20.60 3.16
N ILE A 86 -1.94 19.32 2.82
CA ILE A 86 -2.53 18.29 3.69
C ILE A 86 -1.52 17.18 4.01
N GLU A 87 -1.85 16.34 4.98
CA GLU A 87 -0.98 15.24 5.40
C GLU A 87 -0.97 14.08 4.39
N CYS A 88 0.16 13.36 4.30
CA CYS A 88 0.33 12.12 3.53
C CYS A 88 0.90 11.04 4.44
N HIS A 89 0.20 9.91 4.51
CA HIS A 89 0.54 8.79 5.40
C HIS A 89 0.80 7.52 4.61
N GLY A 90 1.98 6.92 4.82
CA GLY A 90 2.31 5.60 4.29
C GLY A 90 1.73 4.49 5.17
N ILE A 91 1.01 3.57 4.56
CA ILE A 91 0.42 2.39 5.22
C ILE A 91 1.11 1.14 4.68
N ASN A 92 1.55 0.26 5.58
CA ASN A 92 2.07 -1.04 5.17
C ASN A 92 0.95 -1.86 4.49
N SER A 93 1.14 -2.20 3.22
CA SER A 93 0.13 -2.91 2.42
C SER A 93 -0.23 -4.28 3.02
N PHE A 94 0.73 -4.96 3.66
CA PHE A 94 0.49 -6.23 4.33
C PHE A 94 -0.33 -6.08 5.62
N GLU A 95 -0.14 -4.98 6.36
CA GLU A 95 -0.95 -4.70 7.55
C GLU A 95 -2.40 -4.41 7.18
N ALA A 96 -2.63 -3.61 6.13
CA ALA A 96 -3.97 -3.33 5.63
C ALA A 96 -4.67 -4.62 5.14
N MET A 97 -3.95 -5.47 4.40
CA MET A 97 -4.43 -6.77 3.95
C MET A 97 -4.72 -7.70 5.13
N ALA A 98 -3.81 -7.77 6.10
CA ALA A 98 -3.98 -8.58 7.29
C ALA A 98 -5.19 -8.15 8.11
N TRP A 99 -5.40 -6.84 8.27
CA TRP A 99 -6.54 -6.31 9.00
C TRP A 99 -7.87 -6.76 8.40
N ARG A 100 -7.99 -6.73 7.07
CA ARG A 100 -9.19 -7.21 6.36
C ARG A 100 -9.42 -8.70 6.54
N ALA A 101 -8.35 -9.51 6.44
CA ALA A 101 -8.43 -10.97 6.34
C ALA A 101 -8.27 -11.67 7.68
N ALA A 102 -7.63 -11.03 8.67
CA ALA A 102 -7.32 -11.66 9.94
C ALA A 102 -8.58 -11.93 10.76
N LYS A 103 -8.59 -13.14 11.33
CA LYS A 103 -9.53 -13.60 12.34
C LYS A 103 -8.70 -13.92 13.59
N ASP A 104 -9.31 -14.59 14.55
CA ASP A 104 -8.63 -15.05 15.78
C ASP A 104 -7.52 -16.10 15.55
N GLN A 105 -7.21 -16.41 14.31
CA GLN A 105 -6.20 -17.38 13.88
C GLN A 105 -5.03 -16.66 13.19
N PRO A 106 -3.80 -17.18 13.31
CA PRO A 106 -2.67 -16.67 12.55
C PRO A 106 -2.95 -16.69 11.05
N LEU A 107 -2.66 -15.58 10.39
CA LEU A 107 -2.80 -15.40 8.95
C LEU A 107 -1.43 -15.26 8.32
N THR A 108 -1.13 -16.11 7.36
CA THR A 108 0.06 -15.98 6.53
C THR A 108 -0.26 -15.19 5.27
N ILE A 109 0.46 -14.12 5.02
CA ILE A 109 0.38 -13.33 3.80
C ILE A 109 1.56 -13.67 2.90
N ILE A 110 1.26 -13.95 1.64
CA ILE A 110 2.23 -14.22 0.60
C ILE A 110 1.91 -13.38 -0.62
N LEU A 111 2.93 -12.75 -1.19
CA LEU A 111 2.85 -12.02 -2.44
C LEU A 111 4.06 -12.38 -3.32
N ASP A 112 3.85 -12.54 -4.63
CA ASP A 112 4.93 -12.78 -5.56
C ASP A 112 5.97 -11.65 -5.54
N ALA A 113 7.21 -11.99 -5.20
CA ALA A 113 8.34 -11.07 -5.21
C ALA A 113 9.17 -11.20 -6.49
N TYR A 114 8.69 -11.93 -7.50
CA TYR A 114 9.40 -12.31 -8.72
C TYR A 114 10.69 -13.12 -8.47
N ARG A 115 11.30 -13.64 -9.51
CA ARG A 115 12.57 -14.40 -9.45
C ARG A 115 12.49 -15.65 -8.56
N GLN A 116 11.35 -16.35 -8.57
CA GLN A 116 11.10 -17.52 -7.73
C GLN A 116 11.20 -17.23 -6.23
N GLN A 117 10.74 -16.07 -5.81
CA GLN A 117 10.71 -15.63 -4.42
C GLN A 117 9.35 -15.07 -4.07
N TYR A 118 9.00 -15.13 -2.79
CA TYR A 118 7.81 -14.52 -2.23
C TYR A 118 8.16 -13.50 -1.15
N TYR A 119 7.37 -12.44 -1.07
CA TYR A 119 7.24 -11.67 0.16
C TYR A 119 6.34 -12.46 1.11
N HIS A 120 6.77 -12.60 2.34
CA HIS A 120 6.09 -13.39 3.36
C HIS A 120 5.99 -12.61 4.65
N ALA A 121 4.85 -12.70 5.35
CA ALA A 121 4.66 -12.17 6.69
C ALA A 121 3.56 -12.95 7.41
N GLU A 122 3.55 -12.91 8.74
CA GLU A 122 2.51 -13.52 9.56
C GLU A 122 1.91 -12.52 10.53
N TYR A 123 0.57 -12.52 10.60
CA TYR A 123 -0.21 -11.63 11.45
C TYR A 123 -1.32 -12.40 12.17
N TYR A 124 -1.77 -11.88 13.29
CA TYR A 124 -2.99 -12.31 13.97
C TYR A 124 -3.63 -11.13 14.70
N ILE A 125 -4.91 -11.27 15.07
CA ILE A 125 -5.60 -10.26 15.89
C ILE A 125 -5.67 -10.76 17.33
N GLU A 126 -5.20 -9.94 18.25
CA GLU A 126 -5.34 -10.14 19.69
C GLU A 126 -5.94 -8.89 20.32
N LYS A 127 -7.05 -9.05 21.05
CA LYS A 127 -7.73 -7.93 21.75
C LYS A 127 -7.97 -6.72 20.85
N GLN A 128 -8.44 -6.97 19.63
CA GLN A 128 -8.68 -5.96 18.59
C GLN A 128 -7.41 -5.21 18.10
N LYS A 129 -6.24 -5.76 18.35
CA LYS A 129 -4.97 -5.24 17.83
C LYS A 129 -4.40 -6.19 16.81
N LEU A 130 -3.89 -5.65 15.72
CA LEU A 130 -3.12 -6.41 14.75
C LEU A 130 -1.70 -6.63 15.30
N ILE A 131 -1.32 -7.89 15.41
CA ILE A 131 0.01 -8.30 15.89
C ILE A 131 0.74 -8.92 14.71
N CYS A 132 1.92 -8.42 14.42
CA CYS A 132 2.84 -9.01 13.46
C CYS A 132 3.71 -10.04 14.18
N SER A 133 3.46 -11.34 13.97
CA SER A 133 4.29 -12.42 14.55
C SER A 133 5.55 -12.65 13.74
N GLN A 134 5.51 -12.39 12.43
CA GLN A 134 6.67 -12.46 11.58
C GLN A 134 6.68 -11.27 10.62
N GLN A 135 7.72 -10.44 10.74
CA GLN A 135 7.88 -9.24 9.91
C GLN A 135 8.01 -9.58 8.42
N PRO A 136 7.54 -8.71 7.52
CA PRO A 136 7.71 -8.90 6.09
C PRO A 136 9.16 -9.17 5.69
N HIS A 137 9.39 -10.29 5.00
CA HIS A 137 10.70 -10.70 4.50
C HIS A 137 10.57 -11.48 3.20
N ILE A 138 11.68 -11.84 2.59
CA ILE A 138 11.70 -12.62 1.35
C ILE A 138 12.03 -14.07 1.68
N ILE A 139 11.27 -14.99 1.06
CA ILE A 139 11.53 -16.43 1.09
C ILE A 139 11.70 -16.96 -0.33
N GLU A 140 12.44 -18.06 -0.48
CA GLU A 140 12.51 -18.77 -1.77
C GLU A 140 11.23 -19.55 -2.02
N GLN A 141 10.80 -19.62 -3.27
CA GLN A 141 9.60 -20.38 -3.64
C GLN A 141 9.70 -21.87 -3.26
N ALA A 142 10.92 -22.43 -3.29
CA ALA A 142 11.17 -23.80 -2.91
C ALA A 142 10.97 -24.08 -1.40
N ASP A 143 11.10 -23.06 -0.57
CA ASP A 143 10.93 -23.15 0.89
C ASP A 143 9.47 -22.97 1.32
N TRP A 144 8.61 -22.63 0.34
CA TRP A 144 7.19 -22.44 0.61
C TRP A 144 6.43 -23.75 0.55
N ASP A 145 5.80 -24.12 1.65
CA ASP A 145 4.87 -25.25 1.70
C ASP A 145 3.45 -24.79 1.30
N SER A 146 3.03 -25.16 0.09
CA SER A 146 1.72 -24.81 -0.45
C SER A 146 0.54 -25.45 0.32
N ALA A 147 0.81 -26.37 1.25
CA ALA A 147 -0.21 -26.94 2.12
C ALA A 147 -0.62 -26.01 3.27
N ARG A 148 0.11 -24.93 3.51
CA ARG A 148 -0.30 -23.88 4.46
C ARG A 148 -1.37 -23.00 3.83
N GLU A 149 -2.45 -22.78 4.56
CA GLU A 149 -3.46 -21.80 4.16
C GLU A 149 -2.79 -20.42 4.09
N SER A 150 -2.73 -19.86 2.89
CA SER A 150 -2.26 -18.51 2.66
C SER A 150 -3.40 -17.67 2.11
N SER A 151 -3.55 -16.47 2.63
CA SER A 151 -4.34 -15.46 1.95
C SER A 151 -3.40 -14.65 1.07
N SER A 152 -3.60 -14.69 -0.23
CA SER A 152 -2.94 -13.79 -1.19
C SER A 152 -4.03 -12.99 -1.92
N PRO A 153 -4.85 -12.24 -1.19
CA PRO A 153 -5.72 -11.29 -1.86
C PRO A 153 -4.86 -10.14 -2.37
N ASP A 154 -5.18 -9.62 -3.54
CA ASP A 154 -4.60 -8.37 -3.97
C ASP A 154 -4.97 -7.28 -2.94
N THR A 155 -3.98 -6.51 -2.49
CA THR A 155 -4.21 -5.29 -1.70
C THR A 155 -4.95 -4.28 -2.56
N CYS A 156 -5.84 -3.52 -1.94
CA CYS A 156 -6.53 -2.45 -2.64
C CYS A 156 -6.59 -1.17 -1.78
N ALA A 157 -6.88 -0.05 -2.42
CA ALA A 157 -6.93 1.25 -1.77
C ALA A 157 -8.06 1.35 -0.71
N GLU A 158 -9.12 0.57 -0.88
CA GLU A 158 -10.17 0.45 0.15
C GLU A 158 -9.63 -0.16 1.44
N ASP A 159 -8.75 -1.17 1.35
CA ASP A 159 -8.12 -1.78 2.54
C ASP A 159 -7.26 -0.77 3.29
N ILE A 160 -6.52 0.06 2.54
CA ILE A 160 -5.72 1.15 3.10
C ILE A 160 -6.60 2.12 3.90
N LEU A 161 -7.74 2.54 3.33
CA LEU A 161 -8.67 3.46 4.01
C LEU A 161 -9.34 2.81 5.23
N ARG A 162 -9.76 1.55 5.13
CA ARG A 162 -10.37 0.83 6.26
C ARG A 162 -9.38 0.66 7.41
N PHE A 163 -8.16 0.23 7.10
CA PHE A 163 -7.10 0.12 8.10
C PHE A 163 -6.80 1.48 8.75
N ALA A 164 -6.65 2.53 7.95
CA ALA A 164 -6.40 3.88 8.44
C ALA A 164 -7.52 4.37 9.37
N SER A 165 -8.78 4.21 8.98
CA SER A 165 -9.93 4.69 9.76
C SER A 165 -10.15 3.92 11.05
N GLU A 166 -9.97 2.61 11.03
CA GLU A 166 -10.28 1.74 12.17
C GLU A 166 -9.10 1.60 13.12
N PHE A 167 -7.88 1.52 12.59
CA PHE A 167 -6.70 1.28 13.40
C PHE A 167 -6.05 2.58 13.87
N ILE A 168 -5.83 3.54 12.98
CA ILE A 168 -5.12 4.78 13.30
C ILE A 168 -5.95 5.67 14.21
N ASN A 169 -7.23 5.88 13.91
CA ASN A 169 -8.11 6.72 14.73
C ASN A 169 -8.36 6.18 16.13
N LYS A 170 -8.23 4.88 16.35
CA LYS A 170 -8.40 4.25 17.67
C LYS A 170 -7.11 4.18 18.49
N HIS A 171 -5.95 4.36 17.86
CA HIS A 171 -4.64 4.15 18.48
C HIS A 171 -3.73 5.36 18.25
N SER A 172 -4.28 6.57 18.31
CA SER A 172 -3.61 7.85 18.02
C SER A 172 -2.41 8.22 18.88
N ASP A 173 -1.92 7.31 19.72
CA ASP A 173 -0.68 7.50 20.50
C ASP A 173 0.62 7.31 19.67
N THR A 174 0.53 6.86 18.42
CA THR A 174 1.68 6.87 17.51
C THR A 174 1.71 8.20 16.79
N PRO A 175 2.63 9.09 17.12
CA PRO A 175 2.78 10.33 16.36
C PRO A 175 3.16 9.96 14.93
N PHE A 176 2.33 10.32 13.95
CA PHE A 176 2.78 10.43 12.57
C PHE A 176 3.81 11.56 12.53
N ASN A 177 5.08 11.20 12.69
CA ASN A 177 6.15 12.16 12.96
C ASN A 177 6.54 13.04 11.76
N HIS A 178 5.90 12.87 10.58
CA HIS A 178 6.24 13.65 9.39
C HIS A 178 4.99 13.91 8.54
N LEU A 179 4.77 15.17 8.20
CA LEU A 179 3.68 15.61 7.32
C LEU A 179 3.61 14.85 5.96
N PHE A 180 4.71 14.24 5.54
CA PHE A 180 4.84 13.53 4.26
C PHE A 180 5.55 12.18 4.43
N ALA A 181 5.06 11.34 5.34
CA ALA A 181 5.67 10.04 5.64
C ALA A 181 5.16 8.93 4.69
N ALA A 182 5.61 8.93 3.45
CA ALA A 182 5.28 7.91 2.46
C ALA A 182 6.53 7.42 1.72
N GLU A 183 7.40 6.72 2.43
CA GLU A 183 8.58 6.08 1.85
C GLU A 183 8.29 4.61 1.51
N PRO A 184 8.57 4.15 0.29
CA PRO A 184 8.39 2.75 -0.08
C PRO A 184 9.16 1.78 0.80
N LEU A 185 8.52 0.73 1.27
CA LEU A 185 9.13 -0.35 2.02
C LEU A 185 9.83 -1.33 1.07
N TYR A 186 11.13 -1.17 0.89
CA TYR A 186 11.94 -2.05 0.05
C TYR A 186 12.55 -3.18 0.87
N LEU A 187 12.03 -4.40 0.72
CA LEU A 187 12.64 -5.60 1.31
C LEU A 187 13.82 -6.14 0.50
N ARG A 188 13.94 -5.68 -0.74
CA ARG A 188 15.07 -6.03 -1.61
C ARG A 188 15.80 -4.75 -2.05
N PRO A 189 17.12 -4.69 -1.89
CA PRO A 189 17.89 -3.58 -2.44
C PRO A 189 17.77 -3.56 -3.98
N PRO A 190 17.73 -2.38 -4.61
CA PRO A 190 17.66 -2.28 -6.06
C PRO A 190 18.89 -2.95 -6.71
N ALA A 191 18.63 -3.87 -7.65
CA ALA A 191 19.70 -4.53 -8.40
C ALA A 191 20.20 -3.59 -9.50
N PHE A 192 21.27 -2.87 -9.25
CA PHE A 192 21.96 -2.12 -10.29
C PHE A 192 22.73 -3.10 -11.20
N ARG A 193 22.41 -3.12 -12.49
CA ARG A 193 23.28 -3.75 -13.47
C ARG A 193 24.57 -2.93 -13.53
N GLN A 194 25.66 -3.46 -13.00
CA GLN A 194 26.98 -2.93 -13.30
C GLN A 194 27.19 -3.11 -14.81
N GLN A 195 27.27 -2.00 -15.55
CA GLN A 195 27.74 -2.06 -16.93
C GLN A 195 29.16 -2.63 -16.88
N LYS A 196 29.35 -3.83 -17.45
CA LYS A 196 30.71 -4.35 -17.72
C LYS A 196 31.38 -3.32 -18.59
N LYS A 197 32.38 -2.61 -18.06
CA LYS A 197 33.29 -1.83 -18.88
C LYS A 197 33.86 -2.79 -19.91
N SER A 198 33.50 -2.61 -21.19
CA SER A 198 34.17 -3.30 -22.29
C SER A 198 35.65 -2.92 -22.22
N ALA A 199 36.50 -3.90 -21.91
CA ALA A 199 37.92 -3.72 -22.03
C ALA A 199 38.19 -3.57 -23.52
N THR A 200 38.46 -2.34 -23.94
CA THR A 200 39.00 -2.03 -25.25
C THR A 200 40.43 -2.55 -25.27
N LYS A 201 40.69 -3.55 -26.14
CA LYS A 201 42.01 -3.98 -26.54
C LYS A 201 42.55 -3.04 -27.61
#